data_cc231016cca89434a352acbc3fa356dd
#
_entry.id   cc231016cca89434a352acbc3fa356dd
#
_cell.length_a   1.000
_cell.length_b   1.000
_cell.length_c   1.000
_cell.angle_alpha   90.00
_cell.angle_beta   90.00
_cell.angle_gamma   90.00
#
_symmetry.space_group_name_H-M   'P 1'
#
loop_
_entity.id
_entity.type
_entity.pdbx_description
1 polymer ?
#
loop_
_entity_poly.entity_id
_entity_poly.type
_entity_poly.pdbx_seq_one_letter_code
_entity_poly.pdbx_strand_id
1 'polypeptide(L)' 'MPTVVDKTPEEIAQWRAQLLARTRLSADELAERAESYQLSAEELEIWQTLQGLDYLLEGV' A
#
# COMPACT_ATOMS: atom_id res chain seq x y z
N MET A 1 6.46 27.28 -2.53
CA MET A 1 6.16 26.66 -1.84
C MET A 1 5.94 25.38 -2.15
N PRO A 2 6.15 24.64 -1.73
CA PRO A 2 6.30 23.40 -2.03
C PRO A 2 5.26 22.68 -1.92
N THR A 3 4.94 22.25 -2.21
CA THR A 3 4.07 21.61 -2.16
C THR A 3 3.99 20.42 -2.21
N VAL A 4 4.57 19.89 -2.34
CA VAL A 4 4.67 18.72 -2.38
C VAL A 4 3.83 17.95 -1.64
N VAL A 5 3.86 16.94 -1.48
CA VAL A 5 3.16 16.11 -0.90
C VAL A 5 3.35 16.21 0.39
N ASP A 6 2.71 16.68 1.08
CA ASP A 6 2.94 16.75 2.30
C ASP A 6 2.34 15.77 3.12
N LYS A 7 2.27 14.53 2.85
CA LYS A 7 1.72 13.53 3.69
C LYS A 7 2.71 13.14 4.73
N THR A 8 2.29 13.17 5.99
CA THR A 8 3.15 12.72 7.07
C THR A 8 3.22 11.22 7.07
N PRO A 9 4.20 10.63 7.71
CA PRO A 9 4.26 9.17 7.82
C PRO A 9 3.01 8.56 8.44
N GLU A 10 2.39 9.29 9.37
CA GLU A 10 1.17 8.80 9.96
C GLU A 10 0.03 8.75 8.95
N GLU A 11 -0.07 9.77 8.12
CA GLU A 11 -1.10 9.78 7.10
C GLU A 11 -0.88 8.68 6.09
N ILE A 12 0.36 8.43 5.72
CA ILE A 12 0.67 7.36 4.79
C ILE A 12 0.31 6.02 5.41
N ALA A 13 0.61 5.83 6.70
CA ALA A 13 0.29 4.59 7.37
C ALA A 13 -1.21 4.37 7.44
N GLN A 14 -1.98 5.42 7.68
CA GLN A 14 -3.42 5.29 7.68
C GLN A 14 -3.97 4.96 6.29
N TRP A 15 -3.43 5.59 5.27
CA TRP A 15 -3.83 5.31 3.91
C TRP A 15 -3.54 3.84 3.58
N ARG A 16 -2.37 3.37 3.98
CA ARG A 16 -1.98 1.99 3.77
C ARG A 16 -2.95 1.03 4.46
N ALA A 17 -3.32 1.34 5.70
CA ALA A 17 -4.26 0.50 6.43
C ALA A 17 -5.63 0.48 5.76
N GLN A 18 -6.07 1.61 5.24
CA GLN A 18 -7.35 1.65 4.56
C GLN A 18 -7.33 0.82 3.29
N LEU A 19 -6.24 0.87 2.54
CA LEU A 19 -6.12 0.08 1.34
C LEU A 19 -6.12 -1.41 1.66
N LEU A 20 -5.42 -1.80 2.71
CA LEU A 20 -5.42 -3.21 3.11
C LEU A 20 -6.81 -3.64 3.54
N ALA A 21 -7.52 -2.79 4.24
CA ALA A 21 -8.86 -3.13 4.67
C ALA A 21 -9.79 -3.41 3.50
N ARG A 22 -9.54 -2.75 2.37
CA ARG A 22 -10.37 -2.97 1.20
C ARG A 22 -10.19 -4.37 0.63
N THR A 23 -9.02 -4.95 0.81
CA THR A 23 -8.76 -6.29 0.29
C THR A 23 -9.23 -7.35 1.26
N ARG A 24 -9.48 -6.99 2.53
CA ARG A 24 -9.84 -7.95 3.56
C ARG A 24 -8.75 -8.99 3.77
N LEU A 25 -7.52 -8.67 3.39
CA LEU A 25 -6.40 -9.55 3.60
C LEU A 25 -5.37 -8.84 4.45
N SER A 26 -4.57 -9.61 5.16
CA SER A 26 -3.45 -9.01 5.86
C SER A 26 -2.34 -8.72 4.85
N ALA A 27 -1.36 -7.95 5.27
CA ALA A 27 -0.24 -7.65 4.39
C ALA A 27 0.48 -8.92 3.97
N ASP A 28 0.62 -9.87 4.90
CA ASP A 28 1.30 -11.12 4.59
C ASP A 28 0.51 -11.94 3.59
N GLU A 29 -0.80 -12.00 3.75
CA GLU A 29 -1.63 -12.74 2.82
C GLU A 29 -1.61 -12.12 1.44
N LEU A 30 -1.62 -10.79 1.39
CA LEU A 30 -1.59 -10.11 0.13
C LEU A 30 -0.26 -10.37 -0.58
N ALA A 31 0.83 -10.35 0.17
CA ALA A 31 2.14 -10.64 -0.41
C ALA A 31 2.22 -12.06 -0.96
N GLU A 32 1.65 -13.01 -0.23
CA GLU A 32 1.65 -14.39 -0.71
C GLU A 32 0.88 -14.52 -2.01
N ARG A 33 -0.27 -13.87 -2.09
CA ARG A 33 -1.06 -13.95 -3.31
C ARG A 33 -0.37 -13.24 -4.46
N ALA A 34 0.35 -12.18 -4.17
CA ALA A 34 1.10 -11.48 -5.20
C ALA A 34 2.19 -12.39 -5.77
N GLU A 35 2.85 -13.14 -4.90
CA GLU A 35 3.89 -14.04 -5.37
C GLU A 35 3.33 -15.17 -6.22
N SER A 36 2.11 -15.59 -5.94
CA SER A 36 1.51 -16.66 -6.71
C SER A 36 0.68 -16.13 -7.86
N TYR A 37 0.71 -14.86 -8.13
CA TYR A 37 -0.05 -14.25 -9.22
C TYR A 37 -1.55 -14.53 -9.08
N GLN A 38 -2.05 -14.46 -7.82
CA GLN A 38 -3.45 -14.74 -7.58
C GLN A 38 -4.23 -13.50 -7.22
N LEU A 39 -3.70 -12.31 -7.51
CA LEU A 39 -4.41 -11.10 -7.21
C LEU A 39 -5.34 -10.73 -8.36
N SER A 40 -6.53 -10.25 -8.02
CA SER A 40 -7.41 -9.69 -9.02
C SER A 40 -6.84 -8.35 -9.47
N ALA A 41 -7.43 -7.77 -10.50
CA ALA A 41 -6.92 -6.49 -11.01
C ALA A 41 -6.98 -5.41 -9.94
N GLU A 42 -8.06 -5.37 -9.18
CA GLU A 42 -8.20 -4.39 -8.14
C GLU A 42 -7.19 -4.62 -7.02
N GLU A 43 -7.02 -5.87 -6.64
CA GLU A 43 -6.05 -6.20 -5.60
C GLU A 43 -4.64 -5.90 -6.05
N LEU A 44 -4.35 -6.10 -7.32
CA LEU A 44 -3.03 -5.80 -7.83
C LEU A 44 -2.75 -4.31 -7.78
N GLU A 45 -3.73 -3.50 -8.11
CA GLU A 45 -3.56 -2.06 -8.00
C GLU A 45 -3.27 -1.65 -6.58
N ILE A 46 -4.00 -2.21 -5.63
CA ILE A 46 -3.79 -1.91 -4.23
C ILE A 46 -2.39 -2.35 -3.80
N TRP A 47 -1.99 -3.54 -4.24
CA TRP A 47 -0.67 -4.07 -3.91
C TRP A 47 0.43 -3.14 -4.40
N GLN A 48 0.32 -2.66 -5.63
CA GLN A 48 1.32 -1.78 -6.19
C GLN A 48 1.35 -0.44 -5.45
N THR A 49 0.19 0.07 -5.07
CA THR A 49 0.13 1.30 -4.30
C THR A 49 0.76 1.11 -2.93
N LEU A 50 0.51 -0.02 -2.29
CA LEU A 50 1.11 -0.29 -0.99
C LEU A 50 2.62 -0.34 -1.07
N GLN A 51 3.17 -0.91 -2.13
CA GLN A 51 4.60 -0.94 -2.28
C GLN A 51 5.17 0.46 -2.44
N GLY A 52 4.47 1.32 -3.17
CA GLY A 52 4.88 2.70 -3.29
C GLY A 52 4.85 3.44 -1.97
N LEU A 53 3.82 3.20 -1.17
CA LEU A 53 3.72 3.83 0.14
C LEU A 53 4.82 3.34 1.07
N ASP A 54 5.13 2.05 1.02
CA ASP A 54 6.21 1.51 1.84
C ASP A 54 7.53 2.14 1.46
N TYR A 55 7.76 2.34 0.17
CA TYR A 55 8.97 2.98 -0.29
C TYR A 55 9.08 4.41 0.24
N LEU A 56 7.96 5.13 0.24
CA LEU A 56 7.96 6.49 0.77
C LEU A 56 8.26 6.49 2.27
N LEU A 57 7.69 5.53 3.00
CA LEU A 57 7.94 5.47 4.43
C LEU A 57 9.40 5.15 4.73
N GLU A 58 10.01 4.30 3.92
CA GLU A 58 11.40 3.97 4.14
C GLU A 58 12.32 5.09 3.69
N GLY A 59 11.93 5.81 2.71
CA GLY A 59 12.78 6.83 2.12
C GLY A 59 12.82 8.13 2.88
N VAL A 60 12.01 8.26 3.93
CA VAL A 60 12.04 9.47 4.65
C VAL A 60 12.73 9.34 5.94
#